data_becd53869f63ae10500a0cf4426a54cf
#
_entry.id   becd53869f63ae10500a0cf4426a54cf
#
_cell.length_a   1.000
_cell.length_b   1.000
_cell.length_c   1.000
_cell.angle_alpha   90.00
_cell.angle_beta   90.00
_cell.angle_gamma   90.00
#
_symmetry.space_group_name_H-M   'P 1'
#
loop_
_entity.id
_entity.type
_entity.pdbx_description
1 polymer ?
#
loop_
_entity_poly.entity_id
_entity_poly.type
_entity_poly.pdbx_seq_one_letter_code
_entity_poly.pdbx_strand_id
1 'polypeptide(L)'
;TSKIMLGTQMLAKGHDFPDVTLVGILDVDSSLFSDDFRSLENTAQLLTQVSGRSGRGKKQGKVVIQTHHPDNLLINQLIDPNCNYMTIAEGLLETRKSMMLPPFSSQAFILCNSQNRTKAFNFLSDVYRKLNNLKDDYPNLALTHVLSDKMEKVQNRYHFHILVTSI
;
A
#
# COMPACT_ATOMS: atom_id res chain seq x y z
N THR A 1 17.06 -31.21 -11.60
CA THR A 1 16.92 -30.03 -12.49
C THR A 1 16.42 -28.87 -11.68
N SER A 2 17.12 -27.72 -11.75
CA SER A 2 16.66 -26.46 -11.13
C SER A 2 15.40 -25.98 -11.81
N LYS A 3 14.43 -25.50 -11.03
CA LYS A 3 13.17 -24.92 -11.55
C LYS A 3 13.10 -23.47 -11.10
N ILE A 4 12.60 -22.60 -11.99
CA ILE A 4 12.31 -21.19 -11.69
C ILE A 4 10.80 -21.02 -11.75
N MET A 5 10.23 -20.41 -10.72
CA MET A 5 8.82 -20.07 -10.66
C MET A 5 8.69 -18.53 -10.62
N LEU A 6 7.85 -17.99 -11.48
CA LEU A 6 7.53 -16.56 -11.53
C LEU A 6 6.06 -16.37 -11.14
N GLY A 7 5.80 -15.31 -10.39
CA GLY A 7 4.43 -14.94 -10.05
C GLY A 7 4.33 -13.69 -9.22
N THR A 8 3.12 -13.34 -8.86
CA THR A 8 2.81 -12.18 -8.02
C THR A 8 2.83 -12.57 -6.53
N GLN A 9 2.49 -11.62 -5.65
CA GLN A 9 2.32 -11.83 -4.21
C GLN A 9 1.40 -13.03 -3.86
N MET A 10 0.51 -13.44 -4.78
CA MET A 10 -0.35 -14.61 -4.58
C MET A 10 0.43 -15.92 -4.43
N LEU A 11 1.62 -16.04 -5.03
CA LEU A 11 2.49 -17.19 -4.82
C LEU A 11 3.00 -17.30 -3.36
N ALA A 12 3.19 -16.17 -2.70
CA ALA A 12 3.60 -16.14 -1.29
C ALA A 12 2.46 -16.51 -0.33
N LYS A 13 1.20 -16.41 -0.78
CA LYS A 13 0.02 -16.71 0.04
C LYS A 13 -0.48 -18.15 -0.26
N GLY A 14 -0.38 -19.04 0.72
CA GLY A 14 -1.09 -20.32 0.68
C GLY A 14 -0.34 -21.52 0.07
N HIS A 15 0.78 -21.33 -0.58
CA HIS A 15 1.58 -22.44 -1.11
C HIS A 15 2.84 -22.66 -0.28
N ASP A 16 3.10 -23.90 0.12
CA ASP A 16 4.35 -24.27 0.76
C ASP A 16 5.28 -24.91 -0.27
N PHE A 17 6.48 -24.35 -0.41
CA PHE A 17 7.50 -24.84 -1.33
C PHE A 17 8.76 -25.22 -0.54
N PRO A 18 8.82 -26.42 0.04
CA PRO A 18 9.90 -26.83 0.95
C PRO A 18 11.29 -26.86 0.33
N ASP A 19 11.37 -26.99 -1.01
CA ASP A 19 12.60 -27.06 -1.77
C ASP A 19 13.10 -25.74 -2.32
N VAL A 20 12.40 -24.61 -2.03
CA VAL A 20 12.82 -23.28 -2.49
C VAL A 20 14.00 -22.81 -1.64
N THR A 21 15.15 -22.63 -2.31
CA THR A 21 16.39 -22.18 -1.68
C THR A 21 16.74 -20.73 -1.97
N LEU A 22 16.06 -20.12 -2.97
CA LEU A 22 16.25 -18.71 -3.34
C LEU A 22 14.90 -18.09 -3.67
N VAL A 23 14.61 -16.93 -3.07
CA VAL A 23 13.48 -16.09 -3.43
C VAL A 23 13.99 -14.72 -3.84
N GLY A 24 13.62 -14.28 -5.05
CA GLY A 24 13.85 -12.92 -5.53
C GLY A 24 12.57 -12.09 -5.45
N ILE A 25 12.66 -10.91 -4.85
CA ILE A 25 11.57 -9.92 -4.81
C ILE A 25 11.99 -8.76 -5.68
N LEU A 26 11.25 -8.55 -6.76
CA LEU A 26 11.55 -7.52 -7.75
C LEU A 26 10.68 -6.28 -7.49
N ASP A 27 11.25 -5.10 -7.73
CA ASP A 27 10.55 -3.80 -7.68
C ASP A 27 9.79 -3.57 -6.36
N VAL A 28 10.49 -3.66 -5.23
CA VAL A 28 9.91 -3.32 -3.94
C VAL A 28 9.60 -1.82 -3.83
N ASP A 29 10.26 -1.00 -4.64
CA ASP A 29 10.16 0.45 -4.60
C ASP A 29 8.76 0.96 -4.94
N SER A 30 8.04 0.29 -5.85
CA SER A 30 6.64 0.61 -6.16
C SER A 30 5.74 0.53 -4.93
N SER A 31 6.05 -0.35 -4.00
CA SER A 31 5.32 -0.47 -2.73
C SER A 31 5.81 0.53 -1.69
N LEU A 32 7.11 0.82 -1.64
CA LEU A 32 7.68 1.79 -0.70
C LEU A 32 7.17 3.21 -0.92
N PHE A 33 6.95 3.58 -2.19
CA PHE A 33 6.51 4.93 -2.60
C PHE A 33 5.05 4.95 -3.07
N SER A 34 4.25 4.00 -2.60
CA SER A 34 2.81 3.95 -2.88
C SER A 34 2.05 5.01 -2.07
N ASP A 35 0.99 5.57 -2.67
CA ASP A 35 0.07 6.47 -1.96
C ASP A 35 -0.89 5.70 -1.03
N ASP A 36 -0.95 4.38 -1.13
CA ASP A 36 -1.70 3.55 -0.20
C ASP A 36 -0.90 3.39 1.10
N PHE A 37 -1.41 3.96 2.19
CA PHE A 37 -0.78 3.89 3.51
C PHE A 37 -0.59 2.45 4.04
N ARG A 38 -1.30 1.46 3.45
CA ARG A 38 -1.15 0.04 3.80
C ARG A 38 -0.01 -0.63 3.03
N SER A 39 0.53 0.03 2.02
CA SER A 39 1.51 -0.59 1.11
C SER A 39 2.77 -1.03 1.85
N LEU A 40 3.28 -0.21 2.76
CA LEU A 40 4.46 -0.54 3.57
C LEU A 40 4.22 -1.75 4.48
N GLU A 41 3.05 -1.81 5.12
CA GLU A 41 2.66 -2.93 5.96
C GLU A 41 2.51 -4.22 5.15
N ASN A 42 1.82 -4.15 4.00
CA ASN A 42 1.68 -5.29 3.10
C ASN A 42 3.04 -5.80 2.61
N THR A 43 3.97 -4.89 2.34
CA THR A 43 5.34 -5.22 1.95
C THR A 43 6.09 -5.89 3.10
N ALA A 44 6.01 -5.34 4.29
CA ALA A 44 6.63 -5.93 5.49
C ALA A 44 6.08 -7.33 5.77
N GLN A 45 4.77 -7.53 5.68
CA GLN A 45 4.14 -8.84 5.83
C GLN A 45 4.62 -9.83 4.77
N LEU A 46 4.67 -9.40 3.50
CA LEU A 46 5.14 -10.23 2.40
C LEU A 46 6.58 -10.69 2.63
N LEU A 47 7.48 -9.75 2.94
CA LEU A 47 8.90 -10.02 3.16
C LEU A 47 9.10 -10.96 4.36
N THR A 48 8.38 -10.74 5.46
CA THR A 48 8.41 -11.62 6.63
C THR A 48 7.90 -13.03 6.30
N GLN A 49 6.82 -13.15 5.53
CA GLN A 49 6.30 -14.45 5.10
C GLN A 49 7.29 -15.21 4.22
N VAL A 50 7.92 -14.53 3.28
CA VAL A 50 8.88 -15.12 2.35
C VAL A 50 10.16 -15.53 3.07
N SER A 51 10.71 -14.69 3.95
CA SER A 51 11.90 -15.01 4.74
C SER A 51 11.66 -16.19 5.70
N GLY A 52 10.49 -16.26 6.32
CA GLY A 52 10.09 -17.37 7.18
C GLY A 52 9.87 -18.71 6.44
N ARG A 53 9.74 -18.71 5.11
CA ARG A 53 9.59 -19.90 4.28
C ARG A 53 10.92 -20.38 3.69
N SER A 54 11.83 -19.46 3.38
CA SER A 54 13.17 -19.80 2.93
C SER A 54 13.99 -20.33 4.11
N GLY A 55 14.06 -21.64 4.28
CA GLY A 55 14.89 -22.25 5.35
C GLY A 55 14.18 -23.28 6.25
N ARG A 56 12.91 -23.60 5.99
CA ARG A 56 12.21 -24.69 6.70
C ARG A 56 12.69 -26.11 6.30
N GLY A 57 13.41 -26.23 5.18
CA GLY A 57 14.00 -27.49 4.74
C GLY A 57 15.42 -27.71 5.31
N LYS A 58 16.06 -28.82 4.90
CA LYS A 58 17.46 -29.12 5.24
C LYS A 58 18.49 -28.17 4.64
N LYS A 59 18.05 -27.25 3.76
CA LYS A 59 18.89 -26.27 3.06
C LYS A 59 18.52 -24.85 3.52
N GLN A 60 19.54 -24.06 3.82
CA GLN A 60 19.36 -22.66 4.15
C GLN A 60 18.85 -21.89 2.92
N GLY A 61 17.73 -21.19 3.06
CA GLY A 61 17.16 -20.35 2.02
C GLY A 61 17.75 -18.96 2.03
N LYS A 62 17.77 -18.32 0.85
CA LYS A 62 18.21 -16.92 0.68
C LYS A 62 17.07 -16.10 0.09
N VAL A 63 16.87 -14.90 0.61
CA VAL A 63 15.97 -13.87 0.03
C VAL A 63 16.82 -12.75 -0.53
N VAL A 64 16.51 -12.34 -1.75
CA VAL A 64 17.14 -11.20 -2.44
C VAL A 64 16.07 -10.18 -2.77
N ILE A 65 16.27 -8.95 -2.38
CA ILE A 65 15.36 -7.82 -2.61
C ILE A 65 16.01 -6.88 -3.61
N GLN A 66 15.30 -6.59 -4.70
CA GLN A 66 15.72 -5.57 -5.66
C GLN A 66 15.10 -4.24 -5.28
N THR A 67 15.95 -3.23 -5.07
CA THR A 67 15.56 -1.86 -4.73
C THR A 67 16.60 -0.86 -5.24
N HIS A 68 16.16 0.36 -5.55
CA HIS A 68 17.03 1.53 -5.80
C HIS A 68 17.35 2.29 -4.50
N HIS A 69 16.72 1.89 -3.39
CA HIS A 69 16.83 2.56 -2.08
C HIS A 69 17.30 1.58 -0.99
N PRO A 70 18.53 1.03 -1.10
CA PRO A 70 19.03 0.04 -0.15
C PRO A 70 19.16 0.58 1.29
N ASP A 71 19.30 1.91 1.43
CA ASP A 71 19.41 2.57 2.74
C ASP A 71 18.04 2.90 3.39
N ASN A 72 16.93 2.46 2.76
CA ASN A 72 15.59 2.66 3.31
C ASN A 72 15.46 1.93 4.67
N LEU A 73 14.99 2.68 5.69
CA LEU A 73 14.89 2.18 7.06
C LEU A 73 14.05 0.90 7.17
N LEU A 74 12.91 0.84 6.47
CA LEU A 74 12.03 -0.33 6.50
C LEU A 74 12.73 -1.56 5.91
N ILE A 75 13.45 -1.40 4.78
CA ILE A 75 14.21 -2.49 4.17
C ILE A 75 15.29 -2.98 5.14
N ASN A 76 16.04 -2.06 5.74
CA ASN A 76 17.09 -2.41 6.70
C ASN A 76 16.53 -3.15 7.92
N GLN A 77 15.39 -2.73 8.46
CA GLN A 77 14.71 -3.45 9.53
C GLN A 77 14.25 -4.85 9.11
N LEU A 78 13.76 -5.00 7.88
CA LEU A 78 13.26 -6.29 7.36
C LEU A 78 14.36 -7.32 7.09
N ILE A 79 15.59 -6.87 6.80
CA ILE A 79 16.75 -7.77 6.59
C ILE A 79 17.55 -8.01 7.87
N ASP A 80 17.33 -7.23 8.94
CA ASP A 80 17.98 -7.42 10.23
C ASP A 80 17.38 -8.64 10.95
N PRO A 81 18.17 -9.70 11.19
CA PRO A 81 17.69 -10.90 11.88
C PRO A 81 17.29 -10.64 13.34
N ASN A 82 17.70 -9.53 13.94
CA ASN A 82 17.35 -9.14 15.31
C ASN A 82 16.07 -8.29 15.37
N CYS A 83 15.58 -7.78 14.23
CA CYS A 83 14.36 -7.02 14.15
C CYS A 83 13.16 -7.94 13.94
N ASN A 84 12.19 -7.92 14.85
CA ASN A 84 10.97 -8.69 14.68
C ASN A 84 9.86 -7.86 14.01
N TYR A 85 8.88 -8.56 13.43
CA TYR A 85 7.78 -7.92 12.73
C TYR A 85 6.97 -6.96 13.64
N MET A 86 6.84 -7.25 14.94
CA MET A 86 6.10 -6.40 15.87
C MET A 86 6.73 -5.01 15.99
N THR A 87 8.07 -4.95 16.08
CA THR A 87 8.80 -3.66 16.12
C THR A 87 8.55 -2.84 14.85
N ILE A 88 8.53 -3.50 13.69
CA ILE A 88 8.23 -2.85 12.41
C ILE A 88 6.79 -2.34 12.40
N ALA A 89 5.83 -3.17 12.82
CA ALA A 89 4.42 -2.83 12.85
C ALA A 89 4.11 -1.66 13.80
N GLU A 90 4.76 -1.62 14.96
CA GLU A 90 4.66 -0.52 15.93
C GLU A 90 5.17 0.79 15.32
N GLY A 91 6.32 0.78 14.64
CA GLY A 91 6.86 1.95 13.95
C GLY A 91 5.95 2.47 12.83
N LEU A 92 5.37 1.56 12.05
CA LEU A 92 4.40 1.91 11.02
C LEU A 92 3.10 2.48 11.62
N LEU A 93 2.66 1.95 12.76
CA LEU A 93 1.48 2.43 13.46
C LEU A 93 1.69 3.84 14.04
N GLU A 94 2.85 4.13 14.64
CA GLU A 94 3.21 5.47 15.10
C GLU A 94 3.26 6.48 13.94
N THR A 95 3.77 6.06 12.78
CA THR A 95 3.74 6.89 11.57
C THR A 95 2.30 7.21 11.16
N ARG A 96 1.40 6.23 11.17
CA ARG A 96 -0.02 6.46 10.88
C ARG A 96 -0.66 7.41 11.90
N LYS A 97 -0.31 7.29 13.17
CA LYS A 97 -0.80 8.16 14.23
C LYS A 97 -0.38 9.61 14.01
N SER A 98 0.90 9.84 13.74
CA SER A 98 1.43 11.19 13.48
C SER A 98 0.82 11.84 12.25
N MET A 99 0.44 11.05 11.24
CA MET A 99 -0.18 11.50 10.00
C MET A 99 -1.72 11.48 10.03
N MET A 100 -2.33 11.15 11.16
CA MET A 100 -3.79 10.98 11.31
C MET A 100 -4.39 10.08 10.24
N LEU A 101 -3.72 8.95 9.96
CA LEU A 101 -4.20 7.92 9.05
C LEU A 101 -4.98 6.83 9.82
N PRO A 102 -5.81 6.05 9.18
CA PRO A 102 -6.47 4.91 9.83
C PRO A 102 -5.48 3.98 10.56
N PRO A 103 -5.75 3.53 11.79
CA PRO A 103 -7.04 3.56 12.50
C PRO A 103 -7.30 4.82 13.35
N PHE A 104 -6.41 5.83 13.33
CA PHE A 104 -6.53 7.06 14.12
C PHE A 104 -7.48 8.09 13.48
N SER A 105 -7.93 7.83 12.27
CA SER A 105 -9.01 8.53 11.58
C SER A 105 -9.85 7.54 10.79
N SER A 106 -11.00 7.97 10.32
CA SER A 106 -11.82 7.24 9.36
C SER A 106 -11.72 7.92 7.99
N GLN A 107 -11.50 7.14 6.96
CA GLN A 107 -11.36 7.67 5.59
C GLN A 107 -12.33 6.98 4.63
N ALA A 108 -12.90 7.77 3.72
CA ALA A 108 -13.76 7.28 2.65
C ALA A 108 -13.42 8.00 1.34
N PHE A 109 -13.39 7.25 0.24
CA PHE A 109 -13.26 7.81 -1.10
C PHE A 109 -14.63 7.92 -1.75
N ILE A 110 -14.93 9.09 -2.31
CA ILE A 110 -16.07 9.29 -3.21
C ILE A 110 -15.50 9.30 -4.62
N LEU A 111 -15.79 8.25 -5.37
CA LEU A 111 -15.24 8.02 -6.70
C LEU A 111 -16.27 8.35 -7.77
N CYS A 112 -15.83 8.99 -8.85
CA CYS A 112 -16.64 9.17 -10.05
C CYS A 112 -15.81 8.87 -11.30
N ASN A 113 -16.40 8.15 -12.24
CA ASN A 113 -15.79 7.97 -13.55
C ASN A 113 -16.79 8.21 -14.68
N SER A 114 -16.31 8.76 -15.79
CA SER A 114 -17.11 9.03 -16.99
C SER A 114 -16.23 9.05 -18.23
N GLN A 115 -16.83 8.76 -19.39
CA GLN A 115 -16.17 8.99 -20.67
C GLN A 115 -16.00 10.50 -20.97
N ASN A 116 -16.80 11.36 -20.34
CA ASN A 116 -16.68 12.79 -20.43
C ASN A 116 -16.01 13.37 -19.18
N ARG A 117 -14.80 13.91 -19.36
CA ARG A 117 -13.99 14.49 -18.30
C ARG A 117 -14.74 15.54 -17.48
N THR A 118 -15.33 16.50 -18.20
CA THR A 118 -16.02 17.64 -17.58
C THR A 118 -17.23 17.19 -16.77
N LYS A 119 -17.99 16.21 -17.25
CA LYS A 119 -19.14 15.67 -16.50
C LYS A 119 -18.71 15.01 -15.20
N ALA A 120 -17.65 14.21 -15.21
CA ALA A 120 -17.14 13.56 -13.98
C ALA A 120 -16.63 14.60 -12.97
N PHE A 121 -15.83 15.55 -13.43
CA PHE A 121 -15.29 16.62 -12.58
C PHE A 121 -16.38 17.51 -11.99
N ASN A 122 -17.33 17.99 -12.80
CA ASN A 122 -18.41 18.85 -12.33
C ASN A 122 -19.33 18.15 -11.33
N PHE A 123 -19.63 16.85 -11.56
CA PHE A 123 -20.42 16.07 -10.63
C PHE A 123 -19.75 16.01 -9.24
N LEU A 124 -18.47 15.67 -9.18
CA LEU A 124 -17.75 15.64 -7.90
C LEU A 124 -17.57 17.02 -7.30
N SER A 125 -17.41 18.06 -8.11
CA SER A 125 -17.36 19.43 -7.61
C SER A 125 -18.67 19.87 -6.94
N ASP A 126 -19.80 19.41 -7.46
CA ASP A 126 -21.10 19.65 -6.82
C ASP A 126 -21.25 18.85 -5.52
N VAL A 127 -20.77 17.61 -5.50
CA VAL A 127 -20.72 16.78 -4.28
C VAL A 127 -19.83 17.45 -3.23
N TYR A 128 -18.62 17.86 -3.62
CA TYR A 128 -17.69 18.57 -2.73
C TYR A 128 -18.34 19.79 -2.08
N ARG A 129 -19.02 20.63 -2.90
CA ARG A 129 -19.69 21.84 -2.42
C ARG A 129 -20.78 21.54 -1.39
N LYS A 130 -21.59 20.49 -1.64
CA LYS A 130 -22.61 20.04 -0.69
C LYS A 130 -22.03 19.53 0.61
N LEU A 131 -20.97 18.71 0.53
CA LEU A 131 -20.29 18.20 1.72
C LEU A 131 -19.57 19.31 2.50
N ASN A 132 -18.97 20.26 1.79
CA ASN A 132 -18.28 21.37 2.44
C ASN A 132 -19.24 22.27 3.24
N ASN A 133 -20.50 22.38 2.83
CA ASN A 133 -21.53 23.09 3.59
C ASN A 133 -21.93 22.37 4.90
N LEU A 134 -21.60 21.10 5.06
CA LEU A 134 -21.86 20.34 6.28
C LEU A 134 -20.74 20.46 7.32
N LYS A 135 -19.61 21.14 6.98
CA LYS A 135 -18.47 21.24 7.91
C LYS A 135 -18.80 21.94 9.22
N ASP A 136 -19.73 22.88 9.20
CA ASP A 136 -20.17 23.59 10.42
C ASP A 136 -20.88 22.64 11.39
N ASP A 137 -21.61 21.66 10.86
CA ASP A 137 -22.30 20.62 11.64
C ASP A 137 -21.35 19.48 12.06
N TYR A 138 -20.26 19.28 11.30
CA TYR A 138 -19.28 18.22 11.48
C TYR A 138 -17.84 18.76 11.50
N PRO A 139 -17.39 19.39 12.60
CA PRO A 139 -16.09 20.09 12.64
C PRO A 139 -14.87 19.17 12.45
N ASN A 140 -15.04 17.87 12.73
CA ASN A 140 -13.97 16.87 12.54
C ASN A 140 -13.90 16.33 11.10
N LEU A 141 -14.71 16.87 10.19
CA LEU A 141 -14.73 16.43 8.79
C LEU A 141 -13.72 17.23 7.96
N ALA A 142 -12.77 16.55 7.36
CA ALA A 142 -11.85 17.10 6.37
C ALA A 142 -12.14 16.53 4.98
N LEU A 143 -12.05 17.39 3.96
CA LEU A 143 -12.30 17.03 2.58
C LEU A 143 -11.12 17.49 1.71
N THR A 144 -10.67 16.65 0.80
CA THR A 144 -9.82 17.12 -0.30
C THR A 144 -10.68 17.77 -1.37
N HIS A 145 -10.08 18.63 -2.18
CA HIS A 145 -10.70 19.02 -3.45
C HIS A 145 -10.86 17.80 -4.38
N VAL A 146 -11.53 18.00 -5.51
CA VAL A 146 -11.61 16.97 -6.56
C VAL A 146 -10.22 16.72 -7.12
N LEU A 147 -9.75 15.49 -6.98
CA LEU A 147 -8.45 15.04 -7.46
C LEU A 147 -8.64 14.04 -8.61
N SER A 148 -7.73 14.05 -9.57
CA SER A 148 -7.63 12.99 -10.56
C SER A 148 -6.85 11.82 -9.99
N ASP A 149 -7.14 10.61 -10.43
CA ASP A 149 -6.31 9.46 -10.15
C ASP A 149 -4.93 9.60 -10.83
N LYS A 150 -3.92 8.83 -10.39
CA LYS A 150 -2.57 8.81 -11.02
C LYS A 150 -2.64 8.62 -12.53
N MET A 151 -3.54 7.74 -12.98
CA MET A 151 -3.93 7.62 -14.38
C MET A 151 -5.32 8.21 -14.54
N GLU A 152 -5.38 9.48 -14.92
CA GLU A 152 -6.65 10.20 -15.07
C GLU A 152 -7.62 9.50 -16.03
N LYS A 153 -7.09 8.79 -17.05
CA LYS A 153 -7.91 8.08 -18.05
C LYS A 153 -7.51 6.61 -18.13
N VAL A 154 -8.42 5.72 -17.75
CA VAL A 154 -8.27 4.27 -17.83
C VAL A 154 -9.48 3.68 -18.57
N GLN A 155 -9.26 2.77 -19.52
CA GLN A 155 -10.31 2.12 -20.32
C GLN A 155 -11.32 3.13 -20.91
N ASN A 156 -10.80 4.22 -21.47
CA ASN A 156 -11.58 5.32 -22.04
C ASN A 156 -12.52 6.07 -21.07
N ARG A 157 -12.27 5.97 -19.76
CA ARG A 157 -13.00 6.69 -18.71
C ARG A 157 -12.04 7.56 -17.90
N TYR A 158 -12.46 8.78 -17.59
CA TYR A 158 -11.76 9.69 -16.68
C TYR A 158 -12.18 9.39 -15.25
N HIS A 159 -11.20 9.30 -14.34
CA HIS A 159 -11.37 8.95 -12.95
C HIS A 159 -11.00 10.12 -12.05
N PHE A 160 -11.93 10.47 -11.18
CA PHE A 160 -11.75 11.50 -10.17
C PHE A 160 -12.23 10.99 -8.81
N HIS A 161 -11.69 11.59 -7.75
CA HIS A 161 -12.09 11.27 -6.39
C HIS A 161 -12.04 12.47 -5.46
N ILE A 162 -12.75 12.35 -4.35
CA ILE A 162 -12.66 13.18 -3.15
C ILE A 162 -12.33 12.24 -2.01
N LEU A 163 -11.33 12.58 -1.20
CA LEU A 163 -11.08 11.91 0.07
C LEU A 163 -11.81 12.66 1.18
N VAL A 164 -12.61 11.93 1.91
CA VAL A 164 -13.30 12.37 3.12
C VAL A 164 -12.58 11.76 4.31
N THR A 165 -12.17 12.58 5.27
CA THR A 165 -11.50 12.13 6.50
C THR A 165 -12.27 12.66 7.70
N SER A 166 -12.53 11.80 8.69
CA SER A 166 -13.06 12.15 10.00
C SER A 166 -12.06 11.75 11.08
N ILE A 167 -11.74 12.70 11.96
CA ILE A 167 -10.78 12.56 13.06
C ILE A 167 -11.54 12.38 14.36
#